data_abd58407ab3d754682908e06337759b9
#
_entry.id   abd58407ab3d754682908e06337759b9
#
_cell.length_a   1.000
_cell.length_b   1.000
_cell.length_c   1.000
_cell.angle_alpha   90.00
_cell.angle_beta   90.00
_cell.angle_gamma   90.00
#
_symmetry.space_group_name_H-M   'P 1'
#
loop_
_entity.id
_entity.type
_entity.pdbx_description
1 polymer ?
#
loop_
_entity_poly.entity_id
_entity_poly.type
_entity_poly.pdbx_seq_one_letter_code
_entity_poly.pdbx_strand_id
1 'polypeptide(L)'
;MIMAAGCTMLAASLPAMADGDVQLPTTPSGNNVVDEVAWTIGDQPIYKSDVEEAYQQALYERMPIKGDPYCVFPEQLAIEKLFLHQADIDTVEVAESMVSLAVDQRMNYLITNLGSKEKVEEYFRRPLSEVRTTMLDGMRNQYRVQEVQRSLTKDFKSTPAEIQRYFAQLPPDSIPYVPLTVEAEIITIQPRIPQEEIDDVKSRLRQYADRVNKGESDFSTLAILYSEDPGSSVRGGEIGFMGRGHLEPEYAAVAFNLNDTKKVSKIVQTQYGYHIIQLIEKRGDRVNTRHILLRPKVAEHDLNDALQRLDSVRTQIVDEKLYTFEEVAPIISQDKDTRNNSGRMINQADGTTRFEMKDLPQEVARKIDTMEPGEISEAFIMKDPRRDQDIVAMVKLTNRIPAHKANLSDDYQTIKTMYENSAKQEIVRKWLSKKIKDTYVKIEDNWVNGCEYIHPEWLNR
;
A
#
# COMPACT_ATOMS: atom_id res chain seq x y z
N MET A 1 -21.08 17.74 1.45
CA MET A 1 -19.92 16.92 1.84
C MET A 1 -20.21 15.52 1.35
N ILE A 2 -19.95 15.29 0.08
CA ILE A 2 -20.21 14.01 -0.60
C ILE A 2 -18.89 13.25 -0.47
N MET A 3 -18.84 12.27 0.44
CA MET A 3 -17.75 11.30 0.42
C MET A 3 -17.89 10.49 -0.85
N ALA A 4 -16.95 10.65 -1.78
CA ALA A 4 -16.73 9.63 -2.77
C ALA A 4 -16.39 8.35 -1.99
N ALA A 5 -17.23 7.32 -2.14
CA ALA A 5 -16.86 5.97 -1.79
C ALA A 5 -15.78 5.51 -2.78
N GLY A 6 -14.62 6.13 -2.69
CA GLY A 6 -13.40 5.53 -3.15
C GLY A 6 -13.12 4.43 -2.13
N CYS A 7 -13.23 3.18 -2.56
CA CYS A 7 -12.76 2.04 -1.81
C CYS A 7 -11.23 2.15 -1.72
N THR A 8 -10.74 3.10 -0.90
CA THR A 8 -9.37 3.11 -0.43
C THR A 8 -9.29 1.94 0.54
N MET A 9 -8.68 0.84 0.09
CA MET A 9 -8.22 -0.21 1.00
C MET A 9 -7.17 0.41 1.93
N LEU A 10 -7.63 1.04 3.02
CA LEU A 10 -6.81 1.24 4.19
C LEU A 10 -6.58 -0.15 4.77
N ALA A 11 -5.31 -0.51 4.92
CA ALA A 11 -4.90 -1.62 5.75
C ALA A 11 -5.29 -1.30 7.20
N ALA A 12 -6.53 -1.59 7.57
CA ALA A 12 -6.96 -1.56 8.95
C ALA A 12 -6.34 -2.79 9.62
N SER A 13 -5.42 -2.55 10.54
CA SER A 13 -4.97 -3.54 11.51
C SER A 13 -6.19 -4.10 12.23
N LEU A 14 -6.45 -5.39 12.05
CA LEU A 14 -7.46 -6.10 12.82
C LEU A 14 -7.03 -6.11 14.30
N PRO A 15 -7.87 -5.61 15.23
CA PRO A 15 -7.66 -5.90 16.64
C PRO A 15 -7.89 -7.40 16.89
N ALA A 16 -7.13 -7.96 17.81
CA ALA A 16 -7.27 -9.32 18.27
C ALA A 16 -8.75 -9.63 18.59
N MET A 17 -9.25 -10.75 18.05
CA MET A 17 -10.58 -11.23 18.32
C MET A 17 -10.70 -11.49 19.83
N ALA A 18 -11.58 -10.74 20.51
CA ALA A 18 -12.15 -11.18 21.78
C ALA A 18 -13.24 -12.21 21.42
N ASP A 19 -13.19 -13.36 22.10
CA ASP A 19 -14.22 -14.41 22.04
C ASP A 19 -15.59 -13.77 22.38
N GLY A 20 -16.37 -13.55 21.37
CA GLY A 20 -17.77 -13.18 21.47
C GLY A 20 -18.47 -13.83 20.30
N ASP A 21 -19.37 -14.78 20.60
CA ASP A 21 -20.23 -15.46 19.63
C ASP A 21 -20.97 -14.44 18.74
N VAL A 22 -20.44 -14.17 17.56
CA VAL A 22 -21.17 -13.49 16.50
C VAL A 22 -22.12 -14.54 15.90
N GLN A 23 -23.37 -14.55 16.35
CA GLN A 23 -24.42 -15.30 15.71
C GLN A 23 -24.61 -14.73 14.30
N LEU A 24 -24.09 -15.45 13.32
CA LEU A 24 -24.37 -15.19 11.90
C LEU A 24 -25.85 -15.44 11.65
N PRO A 25 -26.56 -14.56 10.93
CA PRO A 25 -27.94 -14.78 10.60
C PRO A 25 -28.09 -16.07 9.79
N THR A 26 -28.93 -16.98 10.32
CA THR A 26 -29.28 -18.23 9.64
C THR A 26 -30.10 -17.89 8.40
N THR A 27 -29.58 -18.20 7.22
CA THR A 27 -30.39 -18.21 6.00
C THR A 27 -31.57 -19.15 6.21
N PRO A 28 -32.82 -18.73 5.89
CA PRO A 28 -33.98 -19.63 5.94
C PRO A 28 -33.77 -20.78 4.95
N SER A 29 -33.66 -21.97 5.48
CA SER A 29 -33.68 -23.19 4.71
C SER A 29 -35.08 -23.45 4.21
N GLY A 30 -35.27 -23.47 2.92
CA GLY A 30 -36.45 -24.08 2.27
C GLY A 30 -37.52 -23.09 1.84
N ASN A 31 -37.55 -22.84 0.59
CA ASN A 31 -38.59 -22.70 -0.43
C ASN A 31 -38.02 -21.87 -1.58
N ASN A 32 -38.43 -22.14 -2.81
CA ASN A 32 -38.10 -21.37 -4.01
C ASN A 32 -38.51 -19.89 -3.83
N VAL A 33 -37.76 -19.14 -3.05
CA VAL A 33 -37.90 -17.68 -2.96
C VAL A 33 -37.16 -17.15 -4.17
N VAL A 34 -37.91 -16.73 -5.18
CA VAL A 34 -37.40 -15.87 -6.25
C VAL A 34 -36.88 -14.61 -5.56
N ASP A 35 -35.63 -14.26 -5.76
CA ASP A 35 -35.02 -13.05 -5.18
C ASP A 35 -35.79 -11.81 -5.65
N GLU A 36 -36.06 -10.88 -4.74
CA GLU A 36 -36.84 -9.67 -5.01
C GLU A 36 -35.95 -8.66 -5.77
N VAL A 37 -36.42 -8.16 -6.91
CA VAL A 37 -35.80 -7.07 -7.62
C VAL A 37 -36.05 -5.77 -6.85
N ALA A 38 -34.97 -5.08 -6.44
CA ALA A 38 -35.08 -3.80 -5.78
C ALA A 38 -35.09 -2.64 -6.80
N TRP A 39 -34.10 -2.65 -7.71
CA TRP A 39 -33.96 -1.67 -8.77
C TRP A 39 -33.62 -2.33 -10.09
N THR A 40 -33.87 -1.64 -11.21
CA THR A 40 -33.40 -2.04 -12.54
C THR A 40 -32.71 -0.85 -13.20
N ILE A 41 -31.48 -1.03 -13.65
CA ILE A 41 -30.67 -0.01 -14.33
C ILE A 41 -30.37 -0.49 -15.75
N GLY A 42 -30.98 0.14 -16.75
CA GLY A 42 -30.92 -0.37 -18.11
C GLY A 42 -31.60 -1.73 -18.19
N ASP A 43 -30.86 -2.76 -18.48
CA ASP A 43 -31.27 -4.19 -18.52
C ASP A 43 -30.76 -4.99 -17.31
N GLN A 44 -30.05 -4.34 -16.35
CA GLN A 44 -29.44 -5.00 -15.22
C GLN A 44 -30.26 -4.82 -13.94
N PRO A 45 -30.80 -5.90 -13.34
CA PRO A 45 -31.46 -5.84 -12.06
C PRO A 45 -30.45 -5.71 -10.92
N ILE A 46 -30.89 -5.10 -9.83
CA ILE A 46 -30.28 -5.12 -8.51
C ILE A 46 -31.26 -5.87 -7.61
N TYR A 47 -30.80 -6.96 -7.04
CA TYR A 47 -31.62 -7.80 -6.19
C TYR A 47 -31.51 -7.40 -4.72
N LYS A 48 -32.48 -7.78 -3.93
CA LYS A 48 -32.45 -7.61 -2.49
C LYS A 48 -31.25 -8.30 -1.85
N SER A 49 -30.87 -9.48 -2.37
CA SER A 49 -29.67 -10.20 -1.94
C SER A 49 -28.39 -9.40 -2.15
N ASP A 50 -28.27 -8.67 -3.27
CA ASP A 50 -27.11 -7.80 -3.53
C ASP A 50 -27.01 -6.69 -2.49
N VAL A 51 -28.15 -6.10 -2.12
CA VAL A 51 -28.24 -5.04 -1.09
C VAL A 51 -27.85 -5.58 0.28
N GLU A 52 -28.35 -6.76 0.65
CA GLU A 52 -28.02 -7.42 1.91
C GLU A 52 -26.53 -7.79 1.97
N GLU A 53 -25.95 -8.32 0.90
CA GLU A 53 -24.52 -8.65 0.83
C GLU A 53 -23.66 -7.41 1.00
N ALA A 54 -23.98 -6.30 0.31
CA ALA A 54 -23.28 -5.03 0.45
C ALA A 54 -23.38 -4.46 1.88
N TYR A 55 -24.55 -4.57 2.50
CA TYR A 55 -24.76 -4.13 3.87
C TYR A 55 -23.95 -4.97 4.86
N GLN A 56 -23.97 -6.31 4.74
CA GLN A 56 -23.21 -7.22 5.60
C GLN A 56 -21.70 -6.98 5.46
N GLN A 57 -21.23 -6.75 4.24
CA GLN A 57 -19.83 -6.41 4.00
C GLN A 57 -19.44 -5.10 4.69
N ALA A 58 -20.26 -4.05 4.61
CA ALA A 58 -20.00 -2.77 5.26
C ALA A 58 -19.96 -2.90 6.79
N LEU A 59 -20.85 -3.71 7.38
CA LEU A 59 -20.84 -4.02 8.81
C LEU A 59 -19.54 -4.73 9.22
N TYR A 60 -19.12 -5.72 8.44
CA TYR A 60 -17.90 -6.45 8.69
C TYR A 60 -16.66 -5.55 8.62
N GLU A 61 -16.60 -4.69 7.62
CA GLU A 61 -15.52 -3.72 7.44
C GLU A 61 -15.62 -2.53 8.42
N ARG A 62 -16.64 -2.51 9.29
CA ARG A 62 -16.93 -1.43 10.24
C ARG A 62 -17.02 -0.05 9.56
N MET A 63 -17.55 -0.02 8.34
CA MET A 63 -17.73 1.23 7.62
C MET A 63 -18.86 2.05 8.26
N PRO A 64 -18.67 3.36 8.46
CA PRO A 64 -19.74 4.21 8.99
C PRO A 64 -20.84 4.38 7.93
N ILE A 65 -22.02 3.85 8.20
CA ILE A 65 -23.20 3.98 7.34
C ILE A 65 -23.98 5.22 7.76
N LYS A 66 -24.14 6.18 6.85
CA LYS A 66 -24.93 7.38 7.08
C LYS A 66 -26.27 7.26 6.35
N GLY A 67 -27.32 7.06 7.09
CA GLY A 67 -28.68 6.88 6.58
C GLY A 67 -29.18 5.44 6.68
N ASP A 68 -30.34 5.21 6.09
CA ASP A 68 -30.94 3.87 6.03
C ASP A 68 -30.14 3.00 5.06
N PRO A 69 -29.61 1.84 5.47
CA PRO A 69 -28.88 0.92 4.58
C PRO A 69 -29.65 0.54 3.32
N TYR A 70 -30.96 0.37 3.43
CA TYR A 70 -31.85 0.00 2.31
C TYR A 70 -32.14 1.16 1.34
N CYS A 71 -31.68 2.37 1.66
CA CYS A 71 -31.63 3.50 0.73
C CYS A 71 -30.21 3.70 0.17
N VAL A 72 -29.20 3.59 1.02
CA VAL A 72 -27.82 3.88 0.68
C VAL A 72 -27.21 2.85 -0.28
N PHE A 73 -27.35 1.56 0.04
CA PHE A 73 -26.73 0.51 -0.77
C PHE A 73 -27.36 0.31 -2.15
N PRO A 74 -28.69 0.34 -2.31
CA PRO A 74 -29.29 0.30 -3.65
C PRO A 74 -28.81 1.44 -4.55
N GLU A 75 -28.70 2.66 -4.02
CA GLU A 75 -28.19 3.80 -4.77
C GLU A 75 -26.72 3.61 -5.16
N GLN A 76 -25.87 3.09 -4.25
CA GLN A 76 -24.47 2.80 -4.56
C GLN A 76 -24.33 1.74 -5.66
N LEU A 77 -25.08 0.64 -5.55
CA LEU A 77 -25.08 -0.41 -6.56
C LEU A 77 -25.62 0.11 -7.91
N ALA A 78 -26.63 0.97 -7.90
CA ALA A 78 -27.16 1.60 -9.11
C ALA A 78 -26.13 2.50 -9.79
N ILE A 79 -25.38 3.28 -9.02
CA ILE A 79 -24.27 4.11 -9.53
C ILE A 79 -23.17 3.22 -10.15
N GLU A 80 -22.81 2.12 -9.49
CA GLU A 80 -21.84 1.16 -10.03
C GLU A 80 -22.32 0.58 -11.38
N LYS A 81 -23.60 0.14 -11.45
CA LYS A 81 -24.20 -0.36 -12.71
C LYS A 81 -24.16 0.68 -13.83
N LEU A 82 -24.40 1.97 -13.53
CA LEU A 82 -24.28 3.04 -14.54
C LEU A 82 -22.84 3.18 -15.07
N PHE A 83 -21.83 3.08 -14.21
CA PHE A 83 -20.43 3.11 -14.65
C PHE A 83 -20.06 1.88 -15.46
N LEU A 84 -20.53 0.69 -15.06
CA LEU A 84 -20.28 -0.55 -15.81
C LEU A 84 -20.95 -0.51 -17.18
N HIS A 85 -22.20 -0.02 -17.26
CA HIS A 85 -22.87 0.20 -18.54
C HIS A 85 -22.09 1.17 -19.45
N GLN A 86 -21.53 2.25 -18.87
CA GLN A 86 -20.67 3.14 -19.66
C GLN A 86 -19.37 2.44 -20.08
N ALA A 87 -18.78 1.61 -19.20
CA ALA A 87 -17.58 0.85 -19.52
C ALA A 87 -17.82 -0.14 -20.67
N ASP A 88 -19.04 -0.69 -20.80
CA ASP A 88 -19.44 -1.53 -21.94
C ASP A 88 -19.53 -0.72 -23.23
N ILE A 89 -20.16 0.47 -23.18
CA ILE A 89 -20.25 1.39 -24.32
C ILE A 89 -18.87 1.83 -24.81
N ASP A 90 -17.98 2.17 -23.87
CA ASP A 90 -16.63 2.65 -24.15
C ASP A 90 -15.64 1.51 -24.44
N THR A 91 -16.09 0.25 -24.40
CA THR A 91 -15.26 -0.95 -24.58
C THR A 91 -14.01 -0.94 -23.69
N VAL A 92 -14.22 -0.60 -22.42
CA VAL A 92 -13.12 -0.52 -21.46
C VAL A 92 -12.58 -1.90 -21.12
N GLU A 93 -11.34 -2.16 -21.50
CA GLU A 93 -10.60 -3.38 -21.19
C GLU A 93 -9.64 -3.15 -20.02
N VAL A 94 -9.52 -4.14 -19.16
CA VAL A 94 -8.58 -4.15 -18.02
C VAL A 94 -7.60 -5.30 -18.20
N ALA A 95 -6.33 -5.05 -17.92
CA ALA A 95 -5.31 -6.08 -18.00
C ALA A 95 -5.57 -7.20 -16.95
N GLU A 96 -5.90 -8.40 -17.42
CA GLU A 96 -6.18 -9.57 -16.58
C GLU A 96 -5.02 -9.92 -15.63
N SER A 97 -3.79 -9.60 -16.00
CA SER A 97 -2.61 -9.75 -15.14
C SER A 97 -2.70 -8.88 -13.88
N MET A 98 -3.20 -7.63 -14.00
CA MET A 98 -3.41 -6.73 -12.87
C MET A 98 -4.53 -7.24 -11.96
N VAL A 99 -5.66 -7.66 -12.55
CA VAL A 99 -6.79 -8.23 -11.82
C VAL A 99 -6.37 -9.45 -11.02
N SER A 100 -5.69 -10.40 -11.69
CA SER A 100 -5.21 -11.62 -11.05
C SER A 100 -4.20 -11.33 -9.93
N LEU A 101 -3.28 -10.38 -10.12
CA LEU A 101 -2.32 -9.99 -9.09
C LEU A 101 -3.03 -9.43 -7.84
N ALA A 102 -3.98 -8.53 -8.03
CA ALA A 102 -4.73 -7.93 -6.92
C ALA A 102 -5.54 -9.00 -6.15
N VAL A 103 -6.19 -9.92 -6.89
CA VAL A 103 -6.92 -11.04 -6.26
C VAL A 103 -5.98 -11.98 -5.52
N ASP A 104 -4.83 -12.34 -6.11
CA ASP A 104 -3.86 -13.20 -5.43
C ASP A 104 -3.33 -12.57 -4.14
N GLN A 105 -3.08 -11.26 -4.13
CA GLN A 105 -2.70 -10.51 -2.93
C GLN A 105 -3.84 -10.53 -1.88
N ARG A 106 -5.09 -10.30 -2.29
CA ARG A 106 -6.25 -10.33 -1.39
C ARG A 106 -6.48 -11.74 -0.82
N MET A 107 -6.37 -12.78 -1.64
CA MET A 107 -6.49 -14.17 -1.20
C MET A 107 -5.40 -14.54 -0.20
N ASN A 108 -4.14 -14.15 -0.46
CA ASN A 108 -3.04 -14.37 0.47
C ASN A 108 -3.27 -13.65 1.81
N TYR A 109 -3.75 -12.41 1.76
CA TYR A 109 -4.13 -11.66 2.96
C TYR A 109 -5.20 -12.37 3.77
N LEU A 110 -6.27 -12.85 3.13
CA LEU A 110 -7.36 -13.61 3.79
C LEU A 110 -6.84 -14.91 4.41
N ILE A 111 -6.05 -15.69 3.66
CA ILE A 111 -5.47 -16.94 4.16
C ILE A 111 -4.57 -16.68 5.38
N THR A 112 -3.78 -15.62 5.34
CA THR A 112 -2.89 -15.25 6.45
C THR A 112 -3.69 -14.84 7.70
N ASN A 113 -4.72 -14.02 7.54
CA ASN A 113 -5.52 -13.53 8.68
C ASN A 113 -6.46 -14.58 9.27
N LEU A 114 -7.05 -15.42 8.44
CA LEU A 114 -7.93 -16.50 8.89
C LEU A 114 -7.13 -17.76 9.30
N GLY A 115 -5.85 -17.83 8.90
CA GLY A 115 -4.90 -18.85 9.31
C GLY A 115 -4.78 -20.05 8.37
N SER A 116 -5.75 -20.36 7.51
CA SER A 116 -5.64 -21.43 6.51
C SER A 116 -6.62 -21.24 5.34
N LYS A 117 -6.42 -22.01 4.26
CA LYS A 117 -7.33 -22.05 3.09
C LYS A 117 -8.70 -22.59 3.47
N GLU A 118 -8.74 -23.63 4.28
CA GLU A 118 -9.96 -24.28 4.76
C GLU A 118 -10.82 -23.29 5.58
N LYS A 119 -10.19 -22.47 6.41
CA LYS A 119 -10.90 -21.41 7.14
C LYS A 119 -11.45 -20.31 6.24
N VAL A 120 -10.80 -20.02 5.12
CA VAL A 120 -11.36 -19.12 4.09
C VAL A 120 -12.60 -19.73 3.46
N GLU A 121 -12.58 -21.04 3.09
CA GLU A 121 -13.72 -21.75 2.56
C GLU A 121 -14.89 -21.82 3.56
N GLU A 122 -14.58 -22.08 4.82
CA GLU A 122 -15.56 -22.06 5.92
C GLU A 122 -16.20 -20.69 6.11
N TYR A 123 -15.36 -19.63 6.08
CA TYR A 123 -15.81 -18.25 6.22
C TYR A 123 -16.76 -17.82 5.08
N PHE A 124 -16.37 -18.07 3.83
CA PHE A 124 -17.20 -17.74 2.67
C PHE A 124 -18.29 -18.78 2.37
N ARG A 125 -18.27 -19.93 3.04
CA ARG A 125 -19.15 -21.09 2.79
C ARG A 125 -19.15 -21.54 1.33
N ARG A 126 -18.04 -21.36 0.64
CA ARG A 126 -17.82 -21.69 -0.77
C ARG A 126 -16.41 -22.23 -0.99
N PRO A 127 -16.18 -23.10 -1.96
CA PRO A 127 -14.85 -23.53 -2.35
C PRO A 127 -13.95 -22.35 -2.69
N LEU A 128 -12.67 -22.44 -2.39
CA LEU A 128 -11.68 -21.38 -2.61
C LEU A 128 -11.63 -20.93 -4.08
N SER A 129 -11.86 -21.86 -5.02
CA SER A 129 -11.93 -21.58 -6.46
C SER A 129 -13.11 -20.65 -6.81
N GLU A 130 -14.27 -20.85 -6.20
CA GLU A 130 -15.44 -19.99 -6.40
C GLU A 130 -15.23 -18.62 -5.78
N VAL A 131 -14.71 -18.58 -4.55
CA VAL A 131 -14.33 -17.31 -3.87
C VAL A 131 -13.37 -16.51 -4.77
N ARG A 132 -12.36 -17.18 -5.32
CA ARG A 132 -11.41 -16.54 -6.23
C ARG A 132 -12.08 -16.02 -7.50
N THR A 133 -12.99 -16.78 -8.11
CA THR A 133 -13.70 -16.36 -9.32
C THR A 133 -14.57 -15.14 -9.05
N THR A 134 -15.35 -15.14 -7.97
CA THR A 134 -16.16 -13.98 -7.56
C THR A 134 -15.29 -12.74 -7.34
N MET A 135 -14.12 -12.90 -6.69
CA MET A 135 -13.18 -11.80 -6.50
C MET A 135 -12.57 -11.29 -7.81
N LEU A 136 -12.31 -12.16 -8.79
CA LEU A 136 -11.82 -11.74 -10.12
C LEU A 136 -12.84 -10.87 -10.82
N ASP A 137 -14.11 -11.26 -10.81
CA ASP A 137 -15.18 -10.50 -11.45
C ASP A 137 -15.42 -9.17 -10.75
N GLY A 138 -15.47 -9.16 -9.43
CA GLY A 138 -15.60 -7.93 -8.64
C GLY A 138 -14.44 -6.95 -8.86
N MET A 139 -13.20 -7.46 -8.85
CA MET A 139 -12.01 -6.64 -9.07
C MET A 139 -11.95 -6.10 -10.51
N ARG A 140 -12.32 -6.91 -11.50
CA ARG A 140 -12.42 -6.47 -12.90
C ARG A 140 -13.44 -5.34 -13.04
N ASN A 141 -14.62 -5.49 -12.45
CA ASN A 141 -15.65 -4.46 -12.46
C ASN A 141 -15.18 -3.18 -11.79
N GLN A 142 -14.54 -3.29 -10.62
CA GLN A 142 -13.97 -2.15 -9.91
C GLN A 142 -12.94 -1.39 -10.78
N TYR A 143 -12.03 -2.07 -11.45
CA TYR A 143 -11.06 -1.43 -12.35
C TYR A 143 -11.72 -0.79 -13.57
N ARG A 144 -12.77 -1.41 -14.14
CA ARG A 144 -13.55 -0.82 -15.22
C ARG A 144 -14.25 0.48 -14.80
N VAL A 145 -14.87 0.49 -13.62
CA VAL A 145 -15.48 1.69 -13.04
C VAL A 145 -14.44 2.79 -12.83
N GLN A 146 -13.27 2.46 -12.24
CA GLN A 146 -12.18 3.41 -12.04
C GLN A 146 -11.67 3.99 -13.36
N GLU A 147 -11.56 3.16 -14.40
CA GLU A 147 -11.10 3.62 -15.72
C GLU A 147 -12.08 4.61 -16.35
N VAL A 148 -13.40 4.35 -16.26
CA VAL A 148 -14.42 5.31 -16.71
C VAL A 148 -14.30 6.63 -15.95
N GLN A 149 -14.21 6.59 -14.60
CA GLN A 149 -14.04 7.80 -13.78
C GLN A 149 -12.77 8.57 -14.14
N ARG A 150 -11.68 7.85 -14.40
CA ARG A 150 -10.42 8.45 -14.85
C ARG A 150 -10.56 9.11 -16.22
N SER A 151 -11.25 8.44 -17.16
CA SER A 151 -11.47 8.96 -18.50
C SER A 151 -12.28 10.25 -18.49
N LEU A 152 -13.30 10.36 -17.64
CA LEU A 152 -14.12 11.56 -17.47
C LEU A 152 -13.31 12.78 -16.98
N THR A 153 -12.23 12.55 -16.28
CA THR A 153 -11.45 13.60 -15.64
C THR A 153 -10.04 13.79 -16.24
N LYS A 154 -9.67 13.01 -17.25
CA LYS A 154 -8.31 12.99 -17.83
C LYS A 154 -7.87 14.34 -18.42
N ASP A 155 -8.80 15.07 -19.03
CA ASP A 155 -8.51 16.33 -19.69
C ASP A 155 -8.64 17.55 -18.76
N PHE A 156 -9.03 17.31 -17.49
CA PHE A 156 -9.13 18.37 -16.50
C PHE A 156 -7.74 18.91 -16.15
N LYS A 157 -7.58 20.23 -16.24
CA LYS A 157 -6.37 20.95 -15.83
C LYS A 157 -6.76 22.13 -14.98
N SER A 158 -6.18 22.22 -13.80
CA SER A 158 -6.38 23.34 -12.91
C SER A 158 -5.52 24.54 -13.33
N THR A 159 -6.05 25.75 -13.17
CA THR A 159 -5.29 26.99 -13.34
C THR A 159 -5.00 27.63 -11.99
N PRO A 160 -3.90 28.40 -11.83
CA PRO A 160 -3.60 29.11 -10.59
C PRO A 160 -4.73 30.05 -10.14
N ALA A 161 -5.42 30.69 -11.06
CA ALA A 161 -6.53 31.59 -10.75
C ALA A 161 -7.75 30.85 -10.16
N GLU A 162 -8.02 29.63 -10.64
CA GLU A 162 -9.10 28.78 -10.10
C GLU A 162 -8.75 28.28 -8.69
N ILE A 163 -7.49 27.88 -8.47
CA ILE A 163 -7.02 27.45 -7.16
C ILE A 163 -7.12 28.59 -6.14
N GLN A 164 -6.70 29.81 -6.51
CA GLN A 164 -6.83 31.00 -5.66
C GLN A 164 -8.28 31.29 -5.32
N ARG A 165 -9.17 31.23 -6.32
CA ARG A 165 -10.61 31.47 -6.12
C ARG A 165 -11.24 30.42 -5.22
N TYR A 166 -10.90 29.16 -5.43
CA TYR A 166 -11.35 28.06 -4.59
C TYR A 166 -10.95 28.27 -3.14
N PHE A 167 -9.66 28.57 -2.90
CA PHE A 167 -9.14 28.81 -1.56
C PHE A 167 -9.81 29.99 -0.87
N ALA A 168 -10.04 31.10 -1.60
CA ALA A 168 -10.71 32.28 -1.07
C ALA A 168 -12.19 32.03 -0.69
N GLN A 169 -12.82 31.01 -1.26
CA GLN A 169 -14.20 30.63 -0.98
C GLN A 169 -14.33 29.57 0.12
N LEU A 170 -13.21 28.97 0.57
CA LEU A 170 -13.25 27.98 1.61
C LEU A 170 -13.68 28.59 2.95
N PRO A 171 -14.63 27.97 3.66
CA PRO A 171 -14.93 28.34 5.03
C PRO A 171 -13.66 28.24 5.90
N PRO A 172 -13.44 29.11 6.87
CA PRO A 172 -12.24 29.08 7.74
C PRO A 172 -12.00 27.76 8.45
N ASP A 173 -13.09 27.02 8.75
CA ASP A 173 -13.02 25.70 9.40
C ASP A 173 -12.72 24.54 8.41
N SER A 174 -12.80 24.83 7.12
CA SER A 174 -12.47 23.86 6.05
C SER A 174 -11.04 24.02 5.54
N ILE A 175 -10.32 25.04 5.96
CA ILE A 175 -8.90 25.22 5.67
C ILE A 175 -8.12 24.19 6.49
N PRO A 176 -7.36 23.28 5.85
CA PRO A 176 -6.66 22.23 6.58
C PRO A 176 -5.57 22.82 7.48
N TYR A 177 -5.38 22.17 8.60
CA TYR A 177 -4.26 22.44 9.49
C TYR A 177 -3.06 21.61 9.01
N VAL A 178 -1.97 22.28 8.69
CA VAL A 178 -0.69 21.68 8.32
C VAL A 178 0.11 21.50 9.61
N PRO A 179 0.44 20.27 10.00
CA PRO A 179 1.27 20.05 11.19
C PRO A 179 2.68 20.57 10.97
N LEU A 180 3.48 20.62 12.04
CA LEU A 180 4.90 20.94 11.95
C LEU A 180 5.57 19.98 10.97
N THR A 181 6.27 20.55 9.99
CA THR A 181 7.06 19.78 9.01
C THR A 181 8.50 20.25 9.00
N VAL A 182 9.39 19.36 8.60
CA VAL A 182 10.81 19.61 8.49
C VAL A 182 11.32 19.22 7.11
N GLU A 183 12.37 19.88 6.65
CA GLU A 183 13.14 19.50 5.48
C GLU A 183 14.55 19.17 5.93
N ALA A 184 15.09 18.06 5.45
CA ALA A 184 16.39 17.57 5.88
C ALA A 184 17.20 16.99 4.73
N GLU A 185 18.50 17.01 4.91
CA GLU A 185 19.49 16.34 4.07
C GLU A 185 20.19 15.28 4.90
N ILE A 186 20.55 14.16 4.29
CA ILE A 186 21.20 13.02 4.95
C ILE A 186 22.43 12.55 4.17
N ILE A 187 23.48 12.22 4.90
CA ILE A 187 24.63 11.46 4.40
C ILE A 187 24.69 10.17 5.18
N THR A 188 24.76 9.03 4.48
CA THR A 188 24.89 7.72 5.12
C THR A 188 26.16 7.01 4.67
N ILE A 189 26.78 6.28 5.59
CA ILE A 189 27.92 5.40 5.32
C ILE A 189 27.58 4.00 5.82
N GLN A 190 27.79 3.00 4.98
CA GLN A 190 27.72 1.60 5.40
C GLN A 190 29.06 1.24 6.07
N PRO A 191 29.02 0.70 7.30
CA PRO A 191 30.21 0.16 7.93
C PRO A 191 30.77 -0.99 7.10
N ARG A 192 32.04 -1.23 7.22
CA ARG A 192 32.68 -2.38 6.57
C ARG A 192 32.21 -3.66 7.25
N ILE A 193 31.78 -4.62 6.46
CA ILE A 193 31.41 -5.96 6.96
C ILE A 193 32.65 -6.86 6.92
N PRO A 194 33.09 -7.43 8.06
CA PRO A 194 34.21 -8.35 8.09
C PRO A 194 33.97 -9.57 7.20
N GLN A 195 35.01 -10.03 6.51
CA GLN A 195 34.90 -11.21 5.64
C GLN A 195 34.51 -12.46 6.42
N GLU A 196 34.95 -12.57 7.69
CA GLU A 196 34.61 -13.67 8.59
C GLU A 196 33.11 -13.78 8.83
N GLU A 197 32.41 -12.67 9.03
CA GLU A 197 30.95 -12.63 9.18
C GLU A 197 30.21 -13.08 7.91
N ILE A 198 30.73 -12.68 6.74
CA ILE A 198 30.21 -13.12 5.45
C ILE A 198 30.38 -14.64 5.30
N ASP A 199 31.54 -15.16 5.68
CA ASP A 199 31.86 -16.58 5.55
C ASP A 199 31.05 -17.41 6.57
N ASP A 200 30.79 -16.91 7.80
CA ASP A 200 29.90 -17.54 8.76
C ASP A 200 28.47 -17.65 8.23
N VAL A 201 27.90 -16.53 7.74
CA VAL A 201 26.56 -16.53 7.15
C VAL A 201 26.45 -17.53 6.01
N LYS A 202 27.44 -17.55 5.10
CA LYS A 202 27.45 -18.52 4.00
C LYS A 202 27.60 -19.96 4.50
N SER A 203 28.36 -20.20 5.54
CA SER A 203 28.53 -21.52 6.15
C SER A 203 27.23 -22.02 6.75
N ARG A 204 26.54 -21.18 7.53
CA ARG A 204 25.22 -21.49 8.11
C ARG A 204 24.19 -21.81 7.06
N LEU A 205 24.09 -20.98 6.00
CA LEU A 205 23.15 -21.23 4.89
C LEU A 205 23.44 -22.54 4.16
N ARG A 206 24.72 -22.90 3.94
CA ARG A 206 25.08 -24.21 3.38
C ARG A 206 24.62 -25.37 4.28
N GLN A 207 24.85 -25.25 5.60
CA GLN A 207 24.38 -26.25 6.56
C GLN A 207 22.86 -26.42 6.50
N TYR A 208 22.10 -25.33 6.43
CA TYR A 208 20.64 -25.39 6.31
C TYR A 208 20.20 -26.06 4.99
N ALA A 209 20.82 -25.67 3.88
CA ALA A 209 20.55 -26.28 2.56
C ALA A 209 20.85 -27.78 2.58
N ASP A 210 21.98 -28.20 3.18
CA ASP A 210 22.38 -29.61 3.27
C ASP A 210 21.39 -30.44 4.13
N ARG A 211 20.93 -29.89 5.26
CA ARG A 211 19.92 -30.54 6.14
C ARG A 211 18.61 -30.75 5.39
N VAL A 212 18.14 -29.76 4.63
CA VAL A 212 16.92 -29.88 3.82
C VAL A 212 17.11 -30.89 2.69
N ASN A 213 18.22 -30.79 1.92
CA ASN A 213 18.49 -31.67 0.79
C ASN A 213 18.66 -33.16 1.21
N LYS A 214 19.11 -33.42 2.45
CA LYS A 214 19.21 -34.77 3.04
C LYS A 214 17.89 -35.23 3.67
N GLY A 215 16.88 -34.38 3.78
CA GLY A 215 15.60 -34.69 4.42
C GLY A 215 15.66 -34.71 5.95
N GLU A 216 16.71 -34.14 6.55
CA GLU A 216 16.89 -34.06 8.01
C GLU A 216 16.03 -32.99 8.68
N SER A 217 15.58 -32.00 7.90
CA SER A 217 14.74 -30.88 8.38
C SER A 217 13.89 -30.32 7.24
N ASP A 218 12.71 -29.83 7.58
CA ASP A 218 11.88 -29.08 6.64
C ASP A 218 12.41 -27.66 6.47
N PHE A 219 12.36 -27.15 5.25
CA PHE A 219 12.78 -25.80 4.93
C PHE A 219 11.98 -24.74 5.71
N SER A 220 10.66 -24.92 5.79
CA SER A 220 9.77 -24.00 6.51
C SER A 220 10.12 -23.91 7.99
N THR A 221 10.45 -25.03 8.64
CA THR A 221 10.89 -25.06 10.05
C THR A 221 12.18 -24.27 10.24
N LEU A 222 13.17 -24.44 9.34
CA LEU A 222 14.42 -23.69 9.42
C LEU A 222 14.20 -22.20 9.13
N ALA A 223 13.27 -21.86 8.23
CA ALA A 223 12.93 -20.46 7.94
C ALA A 223 12.29 -19.77 9.14
N ILE A 224 11.35 -20.43 9.83
CA ILE A 224 10.74 -19.89 11.06
C ILE A 224 11.78 -19.64 12.15
N LEU A 225 12.73 -20.56 12.29
CA LEU A 225 13.71 -20.49 13.39
C LEU A 225 14.88 -19.55 13.13
N TYR A 226 15.29 -19.41 11.86
CA TYR A 226 16.57 -18.79 11.54
C TYR A 226 16.53 -17.69 10.49
N SER A 227 15.43 -17.55 9.72
CA SER A 227 15.37 -16.47 8.71
C SER A 227 15.23 -15.12 9.36
N GLU A 228 16.03 -14.18 8.92
CA GLU A 228 16.02 -12.78 9.34
C GLU A 228 15.12 -11.90 8.45
N ASP A 229 14.27 -12.53 7.61
CA ASP A 229 13.22 -11.81 6.89
C ASP A 229 11.91 -11.79 7.69
N PRO A 230 11.55 -10.66 8.34
CA PRO A 230 10.32 -10.57 9.13
C PRO A 230 9.05 -10.73 8.29
N GLY A 231 9.14 -10.43 6.99
CA GLY A 231 8.00 -10.50 6.07
C GLY A 231 7.56 -11.93 5.74
N SER A 232 8.48 -12.90 5.78
CA SER A 232 8.19 -14.27 5.37
C SER A 232 8.56 -15.34 6.42
N SER A 233 9.45 -15.06 7.36
CA SER A 233 9.92 -16.04 8.35
C SER A 233 8.78 -16.73 9.10
N VAL A 234 7.80 -15.97 9.59
CA VAL A 234 6.62 -16.49 10.31
C VAL A 234 5.73 -17.42 9.46
N ARG A 235 5.85 -17.34 8.12
CA ARG A 235 5.17 -18.19 7.15
C ARG A 235 6.09 -19.27 6.56
N GLY A 236 7.14 -19.65 7.28
CA GLY A 236 8.11 -20.65 6.80
C GLY A 236 8.93 -20.17 5.60
N GLY A 237 9.13 -18.86 5.46
CA GLY A 237 9.89 -18.23 4.38
C GLY A 237 9.10 -18.03 3.08
N GLU A 238 7.82 -18.35 3.02
CA GLU A 238 6.98 -18.23 1.81
C GLU A 238 6.65 -16.78 1.47
N ILE A 239 6.93 -16.39 0.21
CA ILE A 239 6.68 -15.02 -0.31
C ILE A 239 5.45 -14.94 -1.23
N GLY A 240 4.81 -16.10 -1.55
CA GLY A 240 3.68 -16.16 -2.46
C GLY A 240 4.08 -16.08 -3.94
N PHE A 241 3.07 -16.02 -4.83
CA PHE A 241 3.30 -15.95 -6.28
C PHE A 241 3.79 -14.57 -6.70
N MET A 242 5.03 -14.50 -7.19
CA MET A 242 5.68 -13.28 -7.66
C MET A 242 6.09 -13.40 -9.13
N GLY A 243 5.85 -12.33 -9.88
CA GLY A 243 6.42 -12.17 -11.22
C GLY A 243 7.89 -11.72 -11.16
N ARG A 244 8.63 -11.92 -12.25
CA ARG A 244 10.07 -11.61 -12.32
C ARG A 244 10.40 -10.16 -11.94
N GLY A 245 9.58 -9.20 -12.32
CA GLY A 245 9.81 -7.77 -12.06
C GLY A 245 9.53 -7.31 -10.62
N HIS A 246 8.98 -8.20 -9.77
CA HIS A 246 8.70 -7.90 -8.36
C HIS A 246 9.74 -8.51 -7.41
N LEU A 247 10.73 -9.19 -7.95
CA LEU A 247 11.82 -9.81 -7.20
C LEU A 247 13.14 -9.10 -7.52
N GLU A 248 14.07 -9.13 -6.57
CA GLU A 248 15.45 -8.70 -6.84
C GLU A 248 16.02 -9.49 -8.04
N PRO A 249 16.75 -8.83 -8.95
CA PRO A 249 17.23 -9.47 -10.18
C PRO A 249 18.00 -10.78 -9.94
N GLU A 250 18.87 -10.80 -8.93
CA GLU A 250 19.67 -11.97 -8.56
C GLU A 250 18.80 -13.09 -7.99
N TYR A 251 17.81 -12.74 -7.17
CA TYR A 251 16.83 -13.67 -6.62
C TYR A 251 15.97 -14.26 -7.75
N ALA A 252 15.43 -13.40 -8.61
CA ALA A 252 14.60 -13.79 -9.74
C ALA A 252 15.36 -14.73 -10.70
N ALA A 253 16.65 -14.44 -10.98
CA ALA A 253 17.47 -15.26 -11.83
C ALA A 253 17.59 -16.71 -11.34
N VAL A 254 17.63 -16.92 -10.03
CA VAL A 254 17.69 -18.25 -9.44
C VAL A 254 16.29 -18.85 -9.28
N ALA A 255 15.33 -18.13 -8.73
CA ALA A 255 13.98 -18.62 -8.45
C ALA A 255 13.27 -19.16 -9.70
N PHE A 256 13.35 -18.45 -10.82
CA PHE A 256 12.74 -18.87 -12.09
C PHE A 256 13.44 -20.07 -12.75
N ASN A 257 14.70 -20.35 -12.40
CA ASN A 257 15.45 -21.50 -12.90
C ASN A 257 15.29 -22.76 -12.03
N LEU A 258 14.71 -22.66 -10.83
CA LEU A 258 14.41 -23.82 -9.99
C LEU A 258 13.30 -24.65 -10.66
N ASN A 259 13.49 -25.97 -10.72
CA ASN A 259 12.52 -26.91 -11.31
C ASN A 259 12.16 -28.05 -10.35
N ASP A 260 12.86 -28.17 -9.23
CA ASP A 260 12.65 -29.22 -8.24
C ASP A 260 12.22 -28.59 -6.91
N THR A 261 11.03 -28.96 -6.44
CA THR A 261 10.46 -28.43 -5.19
C THR A 261 11.12 -28.99 -3.93
N LYS A 262 11.90 -30.06 -4.07
CA LYS A 262 12.60 -30.70 -2.94
C LYS A 262 14.01 -30.16 -2.73
N LYS A 263 14.59 -29.54 -3.75
CA LYS A 263 15.97 -29.01 -3.72
C LYS A 263 16.02 -27.56 -3.33
N VAL A 264 17.06 -27.23 -2.56
CA VAL A 264 17.40 -25.86 -2.18
C VAL A 264 18.42 -25.29 -3.17
N SER A 265 18.29 -24.02 -3.50
CA SER A 265 19.22 -23.30 -4.38
C SER A 265 20.63 -23.23 -3.80
N LYS A 266 21.59 -22.82 -4.63
CA LYS A 266 22.85 -22.23 -4.17
C LYS A 266 22.55 -20.92 -3.45
N ILE A 267 23.52 -20.44 -2.66
CA ILE A 267 23.42 -19.14 -1.99
C ILE A 267 23.30 -18.03 -3.05
N VAL A 268 22.33 -17.14 -2.84
CA VAL A 268 22.07 -15.97 -3.67
C VAL A 268 22.36 -14.73 -2.82
N GLN A 269 23.15 -13.82 -3.34
CA GLN A 269 23.38 -12.53 -2.70
C GLN A 269 22.50 -11.49 -3.36
N THR A 270 21.76 -10.72 -2.54
CA THR A 270 20.98 -9.54 -2.95
C THR A 270 21.38 -8.34 -2.09
N GLN A 271 20.77 -7.20 -2.34
CA GLN A 271 20.95 -6.04 -1.46
C GLN A 271 20.46 -6.25 -0.03
N TYR A 272 19.56 -7.22 0.21
CA TYR A 272 19.01 -7.55 1.54
C TYR A 272 19.88 -8.51 2.35
N GLY A 273 20.84 -9.20 1.73
CA GLY A 273 21.71 -10.18 2.37
C GLY A 273 21.91 -11.44 1.53
N TYR A 274 22.11 -12.56 2.20
CA TYR A 274 22.36 -13.87 1.58
C TYR A 274 21.15 -14.76 1.76
N HIS A 275 20.71 -15.40 0.67
CA HIS A 275 19.52 -16.22 0.64
C HIS A 275 19.85 -17.64 0.17
N ILE A 276 19.06 -18.60 0.66
CA ILE A 276 18.81 -19.87 0.00
C ILE A 276 17.33 -19.96 -0.32
N ILE A 277 16.98 -20.53 -1.47
CA ILE A 277 15.64 -20.49 -2.03
C ILE A 277 15.17 -21.90 -2.32
N GLN A 278 13.91 -22.21 -2.01
CA GLN A 278 13.24 -23.43 -2.41
C GLN A 278 11.97 -23.09 -3.20
N LEU A 279 11.76 -23.80 -4.30
CA LEU A 279 10.55 -23.67 -5.11
C LEU A 279 9.38 -24.36 -4.41
N ILE A 280 8.23 -23.70 -4.37
CA ILE A 280 6.96 -24.31 -3.95
C ILE A 280 6.17 -24.69 -5.21
N GLU A 281 5.92 -23.72 -6.09
CA GLU A 281 5.08 -23.90 -7.28
C GLU A 281 5.42 -22.88 -8.37
N LYS A 282 5.19 -23.26 -9.65
CA LYS A 282 5.22 -22.31 -10.78
C LYS A 282 3.84 -22.25 -11.43
N ARG A 283 3.39 -21.03 -11.76
CA ARG A 283 2.14 -20.78 -12.50
C ARG A 283 2.39 -19.75 -13.58
N GLY A 284 2.48 -20.21 -14.82
CA GLY A 284 2.74 -19.34 -15.96
C GLY A 284 4.04 -18.54 -15.79
N ASP A 285 3.93 -17.23 -15.77
CA ASP A 285 5.02 -16.27 -15.60
C ASP A 285 5.36 -15.94 -14.13
N ARG A 286 4.79 -16.67 -13.15
CA ARG A 286 4.97 -16.45 -11.72
C ARG A 286 5.52 -17.67 -11.02
N VAL A 287 6.30 -17.40 -9.98
CA VAL A 287 6.85 -18.43 -9.10
C VAL A 287 6.43 -18.17 -7.66
N ASN A 288 6.04 -19.23 -6.94
CA ASN A 288 5.90 -19.21 -5.49
C ASN A 288 7.13 -19.91 -4.92
N THR A 289 7.86 -19.20 -4.09
CA THR A 289 9.09 -19.68 -3.44
C THR A 289 9.08 -19.41 -1.96
N ARG A 290 9.91 -20.14 -1.24
CA ARG A 290 10.27 -19.81 0.15
C ARG A 290 11.76 -19.59 0.23
N HIS A 291 12.20 -18.74 1.17
CA HIS A 291 13.60 -18.44 1.37
C HIS A 291 14.00 -18.38 2.85
N ILE A 292 15.28 -18.55 3.10
CA ILE A 292 15.94 -18.19 4.35
C ILE A 292 16.92 -17.07 4.02
N LEU A 293 16.73 -15.95 4.67
CA LEU A 293 17.61 -14.79 4.59
C LEU A 293 18.48 -14.72 5.84
N LEU A 294 19.78 -14.57 5.67
CA LEU A 294 20.71 -14.18 6.72
C LEU A 294 21.51 -12.96 6.31
N ARG A 295 21.79 -12.09 7.29
CA ARG A 295 22.59 -10.89 7.13
C ARG A 295 23.90 -11.01 7.91
N PRO A 296 25.06 -10.69 7.31
CA PRO A 296 26.30 -10.59 8.10
C PRO A 296 26.18 -9.41 9.06
N LYS A 297 26.60 -9.61 10.30
CA LYS A 297 26.55 -8.58 11.33
C LYS A 297 27.71 -7.60 11.15
N VAL A 298 27.43 -6.36 11.47
CA VAL A 298 28.49 -5.32 11.55
C VAL A 298 29.12 -5.40 12.94
N ALA A 299 30.44 -5.47 13.00
CA ALA A 299 31.13 -5.46 14.28
C ALA A 299 31.13 -4.03 14.88
N GLU A 300 31.14 -3.93 16.20
CA GLU A 300 31.09 -2.66 16.92
C GLU A 300 32.25 -1.72 16.54
N HIS A 301 33.43 -2.28 16.31
CA HIS A 301 34.59 -1.46 15.90
C HIS A 301 34.41 -0.85 14.51
N ASP A 302 33.79 -1.59 13.54
CA ASP A 302 33.52 -1.07 12.20
C ASP A 302 32.45 0.02 12.20
N LEU A 303 31.45 -0.07 13.11
CA LEU A 303 30.53 1.01 13.38
C LEU A 303 31.23 2.26 13.93
N ASN A 304 32.12 2.08 14.91
CA ASN A 304 32.87 3.17 15.51
C ASN A 304 33.83 3.84 14.50
N ASP A 305 34.46 3.07 13.65
CA ASP A 305 35.28 3.61 12.56
C ASP A 305 34.46 4.44 11.57
N ALA A 306 33.25 3.96 11.22
CA ALA A 306 32.37 4.71 10.36
C ALA A 306 31.84 6.00 11.02
N LEU A 307 31.52 5.97 12.33
CA LEU A 307 31.18 7.16 13.11
C LEU A 307 32.28 8.19 13.08
N GLN A 308 33.53 7.81 13.45
CA GLN A 308 34.69 8.70 13.45
C GLN A 308 34.97 9.30 12.08
N ARG A 309 34.80 8.49 11.02
CA ARG A 309 34.96 8.96 9.64
C ARG A 309 33.95 10.03 9.30
N LEU A 310 32.68 9.84 9.66
CA LEU A 310 31.64 10.80 9.36
C LEU A 310 31.72 12.06 10.22
N ASP A 311 32.15 11.93 11.49
CA ASP A 311 32.42 13.08 12.36
C ASP A 311 33.63 13.91 11.88
N SER A 312 34.64 13.26 11.30
CA SER A 312 35.75 13.98 10.64
C SER A 312 35.26 14.82 9.46
N VAL A 313 34.32 14.28 8.68
CA VAL A 313 33.67 15.03 7.59
C VAL A 313 32.84 16.19 8.13
N ARG A 314 32.12 15.99 9.23
CA ARG A 314 31.37 17.04 9.91
C ARG A 314 32.32 18.20 10.32
N THR A 315 33.44 17.89 10.92
CA THR A 315 34.46 18.89 11.31
C THR A 315 34.91 19.72 10.09
N GLN A 316 35.18 19.08 8.96
CA GLN A 316 35.56 19.79 7.72
C GLN A 316 34.46 20.73 7.20
N ILE A 317 33.18 20.36 7.40
CA ILE A 317 32.05 21.17 6.96
C ILE A 317 31.78 22.31 7.96
N VAL A 318 31.65 21.97 9.27
CA VAL A 318 31.15 22.90 10.28
C VAL A 318 32.25 23.83 10.82
N ASP A 319 33.42 23.25 11.18
CA ASP A 319 34.48 23.96 11.87
C ASP A 319 35.48 24.56 10.89
N GLU A 320 35.95 23.77 9.94
CA GLU A 320 36.96 24.19 8.96
C GLU A 320 36.35 24.91 7.75
N LYS A 321 35.07 24.72 7.47
CA LYS A 321 34.31 25.32 6.36
C LYS A 321 34.96 25.09 4.99
N LEU A 322 35.56 23.93 4.80
CA LEU A 322 36.23 23.56 3.56
C LEU A 322 35.21 23.15 2.47
N TYR A 323 34.10 22.58 2.88
CA TYR A 323 33.05 22.05 2.00
C TYR A 323 31.67 22.37 2.56
N THR A 324 30.65 22.30 1.72
CA THR A 324 29.26 22.30 2.16
C THR A 324 28.75 20.87 2.28
N PHE A 325 27.64 20.67 3.00
CA PHE A 325 26.99 19.37 3.13
C PHE A 325 26.56 18.82 1.76
N GLU A 326 26.03 19.70 0.92
CA GLU A 326 25.51 19.40 -0.41
C GLU A 326 26.63 19.00 -1.40
N GLU A 327 27.83 19.52 -1.24
CA GLU A 327 29.02 19.15 -2.04
C GLU A 327 29.55 17.78 -1.64
N VAL A 328 29.48 17.45 -0.35
CA VAL A 328 30.02 16.19 0.20
C VAL A 328 29.07 15.02 -0.01
N ALA A 329 27.77 15.26 0.06
CA ALA A 329 26.77 14.19 -0.02
C ALA A 329 26.91 13.30 -1.29
N PRO A 330 27.08 13.83 -2.51
CA PRO A 330 27.26 12.99 -3.72
C PRO A 330 28.51 12.13 -3.71
N ILE A 331 29.55 12.57 -2.97
CA ILE A 331 30.88 11.95 -2.96
C ILE A 331 30.97 10.84 -1.90
N ILE A 332 30.42 11.09 -0.71
CA ILE A 332 30.60 10.21 0.45
C ILE A 332 29.37 9.36 0.74
N SER A 333 28.16 9.92 0.53
CA SER A 333 26.94 9.19 0.85
C SER A 333 26.78 7.92 0.01
N GLN A 334 26.42 6.84 0.70
CA GLN A 334 26.10 5.55 0.07
C GLN A 334 24.60 5.33 -0.06
N ASP A 335 23.78 6.29 0.39
CA ASP A 335 22.34 6.25 0.15
C ASP A 335 22.04 6.56 -1.32
N LYS A 336 21.43 5.59 -1.99
CA LYS A 336 21.13 5.70 -3.43
C LYS A 336 20.04 6.72 -3.75
N ASP A 337 19.17 7.00 -2.80
CA ASP A 337 18.00 7.88 -3.02
C ASP A 337 18.37 9.35 -2.88
N THR A 338 19.25 9.68 -1.97
CA THR A 338 19.56 11.06 -1.60
C THR A 338 20.90 11.56 -2.13
N ARG A 339 21.90 10.69 -2.31
CA ARG A 339 23.25 11.10 -2.71
C ARG A 339 23.31 11.92 -4.01
N ASN A 340 22.50 11.52 -5.03
CA ASN A 340 22.47 12.22 -6.32
C ASN A 340 21.63 13.51 -6.29
N ASN A 341 20.93 13.76 -5.17
CA ASN A 341 20.16 14.96 -4.90
C ASN A 341 20.78 15.79 -3.77
N SER A 342 22.12 15.80 -3.68
CA SER A 342 22.88 16.55 -2.67
C SER A 342 22.47 16.22 -1.22
N GLY A 343 22.04 14.99 -0.96
CA GLY A 343 21.62 14.52 0.34
C GLY A 343 20.15 14.80 0.68
N ARG A 344 19.39 15.54 -0.16
CA ARG A 344 17.99 15.88 0.13
C ARG A 344 17.11 14.67 0.26
N MET A 345 16.39 14.60 1.36
CA MET A 345 15.38 13.60 1.59
C MET A 345 14.10 13.96 0.83
N ILE A 346 13.43 12.94 0.27
CA ILE A 346 12.16 13.09 -0.44
C ILE A 346 11.13 12.17 0.20
N ASN A 347 10.00 12.75 0.60
CA ASN A 347 8.88 12.00 1.12
C ASN A 347 8.22 11.19 -0.01
N GLN A 348 8.28 9.87 0.11
CA GLN A 348 7.75 8.96 -0.92
C GLN A 348 6.21 8.99 -1.04
N ALA A 349 5.53 9.50 -0.01
CA ALA A 349 4.07 9.56 0.00
C ALA A 349 3.50 10.65 -0.92
N ASP A 350 4.20 11.80 -1.01
CA ASP A 350 3.72 12.97 -1.76
C ASP A 350 4.74 13.57 -2.74
N GLY A 351 5.98 13.05 -2.75
CA GLY A 351 7.06 13.51 -3.61
C GLY A 351 7.66 14.88 -3.22
N THR A 352 7.33 15.40 -2.03
CA THR A 352 7.88 16.67 -1.53
C THR A 352 9.14 16.45 -0.71
N THR A 353 9.82 17.55 -0.33
CA THR A 353 10.95 17.52 0.62
C THR A 353 10.52 17.66 2.08
N ARG A 354 9.21 17.77 2.32
CA ARG A 354 8.62 18.01 3.64
C ARG A 354 8.23 16.71 4.33
N PHE A 355 8.58 16.59 5.59
CA PHE A 355 8.25 15.45 6.43
C PHE A 355 7.54 15.91 7.70
N GLU A 356 6.48 15.27 8.09
CA GLU A 356 6.07 15.26 9.48
C GLU A 356 7.08 14.42 10.28
N MET A 357 7.27 14.72 11.55
CA MET A 357 8.22 13.99 12.41
C MET A 357 7.97 12.48 12.46
N LYS A 358 6.70 12.06 12.33
CA LYS A 358 6.29 10.64 12.31
C LYS A 358 6.71 9.89 11.03
N ASP A 359 6.95 10.62 9.92
CA ASP A 359 7.27 10.06 8.61
C ASP A 359 8.78 9.88 8.40
N LEU A 360 9.58 10.40 9.32
CA LEU A 360 11.01 10.22 9.35
C LEU A 360 11.42 8.90 10.03
N PRO A 361 12.57 8.29 9.65
CA PRO A 361 13.18 7.26 10.48
C PRO A 361 13.35 7.73 11.92
N GLN A 362 13.09 6.85 12.88
CA GLN A 362 13.00 7.23 14.30
C GLN A 362 14.29 7.92 14.82
N GLU A 363 15.45 7.43 14.39
CA GLU A 363 16.74 7.97 14.80
C GLU A 363 16.99 9.36 14.20
N VAL A 364 16.58 9.56 12.95
CA VAL A 364 16.64 10.86 12.27
C VAL A 364 15.71 11.85 12.97
N ALA A 365 14.46 11.46 13.24
CA ALA A 365 13.50 12.29 13.94
C ALA A 365 14.01 12.74 15.31
N ARG A 366 14.62 11.83 16.10
CA ARG A 366 15.21 12.16 17.41
C ARG A 366 16.34 13.19 17.32
N LYS A 367 17.16 13.11 16.27
CA LYS A 367 18.24 14.09 16.07
C LYS A 367 17.71 15.45 15.65
N ILE A 368 16.79 15.46 14.69
CA ILE A 368 16.20 16.68 14.16
C ILE A 368 15.37 17.43 15.21
N ASP A 369 14.75 16.72 16.15
CA ASP A 369 13.84 17.32 17.15
C ASP A 369 14.50 18.46 17.93
N THR A 370 15.78 18.31 18.26
CA THR A 370 16.57 19.29 19.04
C THR A 370 17.41 20.25 18.21
N MET A 371 17.39 20.13 16.87
CA MET A 371 18.24 20.92 15.97
C MET A 371 17.53 22.20 15.51
N GLU A 372 18.32 23.26 15.30
CA GLU A 372 17.86 24.47 14.62
C GLU A 372 18.14 24.41 13.10
N PRO A 373 17.35 25.12 12.27
CA PRO A 373 17.60 25.18 10.83
C PRO A 373 19.02 25.63 10.50
N GLY A 374 19.70 24.86 9.65
CA GLY A 374 21.11 25.04 9.29
C GLY A 374 22.09 24.19 10.09
N GLU A 375 21.67 23.59 11.20
CA GLU A 375 22.55 22.73 11.99
C GLU A 375 22.78 21.37 11.34
N ILE A 376 23.96 20.82 11.61
CA ILE A 376 24.38 19.48 11.17
C ILE A 376 24.63 18.63 12.42
N SER A 377 23.98 17.48 12.50
CA SER A 377 24.13 16.57 13.63
C SER A 377 25.53 15.97 13.72
N GLU A 378 25.90 15.46 14.89
CA GLU A 378 26.97 14.47 15.02
C GLU A 378 26.54 13.20 14.26
N ALA A 379 27.56 12.38 13.92
CA ALA A 379 27.31 11.06 13.36
C ALA A 379 26.53 10.18 14.36
N PHE A 380 25.59 9.40 13.86
CA PHE A 380 24.80 8.48 14.68
C PHE A 380 24.50 7.18 13.93
N ILE A 381 24.22 6.13 14.70
CA ILE A 381 23.79 4.83 14.15
C ILE A 381 22.29 4.85 13.94
N MET A 382 21.84 4.35 12.77
CA MET A 382 20.45 4.13 12.46
C MET A 382 20.27 2.82 11.69
N LYS A 383 19.04 2.33 11.61
CA LYS A 383 18.69 1.23 10.71
C LYS A 383 18.45 1.74 9.30
N ASP A 384 19.07 1.07 8.32
CA ASP A 384 18.70 1.28 6.91
C ASP A 384 17.22 0.86 6.72
N PRO A 385 16.31 1.75 6.32
CA PRO A 385 14.88 1.44 6.23
C PRO A 385 14.54 0.31 5.25
N ARG A 386 15.42 0.03 4.29
CA ARG A 386 15.23 -1.01 3.28
C ARG A 386 15.84 -2.35 3.67
N ARG A 387 17.00 -2.30 4.34
CA ARG A 387 17.83 -3.49 4.58
C ARG A 387 17.79 -3.98 6.02
N ASP A 388 17.28 -3.15 6.93
CA ASP A 388 17.28 -3.42 8.37
C ASP A 388 18.70 -3.74 8.91
N GLN A 389 19.72 -3.10 8.33
CA GLN A 389 21.12 -3.17 8.75
C GLN A 389 21.53 -1.88 9.43
N ASP A 390 22.47 -1.99 10.37
CA ASP A 390 23.06 -0.81 11.02
C ASP A 390 23.92 -0.04 10.02
N ILE A 391 23.62 1.24 9.87
CA ILE A 391 24.37 2.21 9.09
C ILE A 391 24.70 3.42 9.95
N VAL A 392 25.68 4.19 9.54
CA VAL A 392 26.01 5.47 10.17
C VAL A 392 25.47 6.61 9.33
N ALA A 393 24.81 7.55 9.97
CA ALA A 393 24.21 8.70 9.31
C ALA A 393 24.62 10.02 9.97
N MET A 394 24.56 11.09 9.21
CA MET A 394 24.63 12.47 9.64
C MET A 394 23.55 13.25 8.92
N VAL A 395 22.79 14.07 9.62
CA VAL A 395 21.70 14.85 9.05
C VAL A 395 21.92 16.34 9.21
N LYS A 396 21.44 17.10 8.23
CA LYS A 396 21.35 18.56 8.28
C LYS A 396 19.88 18.94 8.24
N LEU A 397 19.44 19.72 9.22
CA LEU A 397 18.12 20.31 9.19
C LEU A 397 18.17 21.57 8.31
N THR A 398 17.50 21.55 7.17
CA THR A 398 17.48 22.69 6.24
C THR A 398 16.38 23.66 6.55
N ASN A 399 15.21 23.17 6.97
CA ASN A 399 14.07 24.01 7.28
C ASN A 399 13.17 23.37 8.35
N ARG A 400 12.51 24.22 9.15
CA ARG A 400 11.50 23.84 10.13
C ARG A 400 10.30 24.76 9.97
N ILE A 401 9.19 24.20 9.46
CA ILE A 401 7.97 24.90 9.17
C ILE A 401 6.99 24.66 10.33
N PRO A 402 6.70 25.67 11.16
CA PRO A 402 5.78 25.49 12.27
C PRO A 402 4.39 25.11 11.80
N ALA A 403 3.64 24.44 12.66
CA ALA A 403 2.27 24.08 12.42
C ALA A 403 1.41 25.33 12.18
N HIS A 404 0.60 25.30 11.12
CA HIS A 404 -0.20 26.46 10.68
C HIS A 404 -1.45 26.04 9.91
N LYS A 405 -2.39 26.96 9.70
CA LYS A 405 -3.46 26.78 8.71
C LYS A 405 -2.87 26.93 7.30
N ALA A 406 -3.23 26.02 6.42
CA ALA A 406 -2.71 26.03 5.04
C ALA A 406 -2.88 27.40 4.39
N ASN A 407 -1.87 27.80 3.63
CA ASN A 407 -1.85 29.05 2.87
C ASN A 407 -1.29 28.83 1.46
N LEU A 408 -1.58 29.76 0.55
CA LEU A 408 -1.19 29.63 -0.86
C LEU A 408 0.30 29.80 -1.11
N SER A 409 1.05 30.41 -0.20
CA SER A 409 2.51 30.59 -0.37
C SER A 409 3.26 29.32 -0.08
N ASP A 410 2.91 28.65 1.01
CA ASP A 410 3.66 27.52 1.55
C ASP A 410 3.06 26.18 1.13
N ASP A 411 1.70 26.11 0.96
CA ASP A 411 0.97 24.86 0.79
C ASP A 411 0.23 24.77 -0.54
N TYR A 412 0.74 25.47 -1.55
CA TYR A 412 0.09 25.53 -2.86
C TYR A 412 -0.26 24.17 -3.45
N GLN A 413 0.61 23.16 -3.32
CA GLN A 413 0.34 21.82 -3.86
C GLN A 413 -0.78 21.10 -3.12
N THR A 414 -0.84 21.25 -1.80
CA THR A 414 -1.93 20.71 -0.97
C THR A 414 -3.27 21.30 -1.38
N ILE A 415 -3.32 22.65 -1.50
CA ILE A 415 -4.53 23.37 -1.91
C ILE A 415 -4.92 23.02 -3.35
N LYS A 416 -3.94 22.92 -4.26
CA LYS A 416 -4.15 22.48 -5.63
C LYS A 416 -4.77 21.09 -5.68
N THR A 417 -4.22 20.12 -4.92
CA THR A 417 -4.75 18.76 -4.85
C THR A 417 -6.18 18.74 -4.30
N MET A 418 -6.47 19.54 -3.28
CA MET A 418 -7.84 19.69 -2.75
C MET A 418 -8.80 20.23 -3.81
N TYR A 419 -8.41 21.27 -4.53
CA TYR A 419 -9.20 21.83 -5.63
C TYR A 419 -9.41 20.80 -6.73
N GLU A 420 -8.35 20.17 -7.21
CA GLU A 420 -8.42 19.18 -8.28
C GLU A 420 -9.33 18.01 -7.92
N ASN A 421 -9.24 17.50 -6.69
CA ASN A 421 -10.13 16.44 -6.21
C ASN A 421 -11.59 16.91 -6.17
N SER A 422 -11.84 18.10 -5.65
CA SER A 422 -13.20 18.68 -5.61
C SER A 422 -13.78 18.90 -7.01
N ALA A 423 -12.99 19.44 -7.93
CA ALA A 423 -13.41 19.69 -9.31
C ALA A 423 -13.66 18.38 -10.08
N LYS A 424 -12.80 17.38 -9.91
CA LYS A 424 -12.99 16.05 -10.52
C LYS A 424 -14.25 15.35 -9.97
N GLN A 425 -14.50 15.45 -8.67
CA GLN A 425 -15.76 14.94 -8.08
C GLN A 425 -16.98 15.64 -8.68
N GLU A 426 -16.91 16.95 -8.88
CA GLU A 426 -18.01 17.71 -9.49
C GLU A 426 -18.24 17.33 -10.97
N ILE A 427 -17.17 17.04 -11.74
CA ILE A 427 -17.28 16.52 -13.10
C ILE A 427 -18.02 15.18 -13.10
N VAL A 428 -17.61 14.26 -12.25
CA VAL A 428 -18.24 12.94 -12.11
C VAL A 428 -19.70 13.07 -11.67
N ARG A 429 -19.99 13.93 -10.69
CA ARG A 429 -21.36 14.21 -10.22
C ARG A 429 -22.27 14.71 -11.33
N LYS A 430 -21.81 15.69 -12.12
CA LYS A 430 -22.56 16.23 -13.27
C LYS A 430 -22.83 15.16 -14.33
N TRP A 431 -21.81 14.35 -14.61
CA TRP A 431 -21.95 13.23 -15.53
C TRP A 431 -22.98 12.21 -15.01
N LEU A 432 -22.94 11.83 -13.73
CA LEU A 432 -23.91 10.95 -13.10
C LEU A 432 -25.32 11.51 -13.18
N SER A 433 -25.54 12.76 -12.79
CA SER A 433 -26.86 13.41 -12.90
C SER A 433 -27.45 13.36 -14.32
N LYS A 434 -26.60 13.52 -15.34
CA LYS A 434 -27.01 13.37 -16.73
C LYS A 434 -27.28 11.92 -17.08
N LYS A 435 -26.37 11.00 -16.71
CA LYS A 435 -26.48 9.58 -17.06
C LYS A 435 -27.73 8.93 -16.41
N ILE A 436 -28.06 9.32 -15.17
CA ILE A 436 -29.29 8.88 -14.49
C ILE A 436 -30.54 9.26 -15.33
N LYS A 437 -30.57 10.47 -15.89
CA LYS A 437 -31.70 10.91 -16.72
C LYS A 437 -31.79 10.20 -18.07
N ASP A 438 -30.64 9.87 -18.64
CA ASP A 438 -30.53 9.30 -19.98
C ASP A 438 -30.66 7.76 -20.00
N THR A 439 -30.61 7.09 -18.83
CA THR A 439 -30.68 5.63 -18.71
C THR A 439 -32.03 5.20 -18.16
N TYR A 440 -32.57 4.10 -18.66
CA TYR A 440 -33.77 3.50 -18.05
C TYR A 440 -33.46 3.06 -16.62
N VAL A 441 -34.27 3.53 -15.68
CA VAL A 441 -34.20 3.09 -14.27
C VAL A 441 -35.61 2.81 -13.78
N LYS A 442 -35.83 1.69 -13.14
CA LYS A 442 -37.06 1.36 -12.42
C LYS A 442 -36.68 1.07 -10.96
N ILE A 443 -37.36 1.73 -10.05
CA ILE A 443 -37.27 1.46 -8.62
C ILE A 443 -38.60 0.83 -8.23
N GLU A 444 -38.59 -0.34 -7.59
CA GLU A 444 -39.81 -0.99 -7.16
C GLU A 444 -40.43 -0.23 -5.98
N ASP A 445 -41.77 -0.22 -5.90
CA ASP A 445 -42.54 0.64 -4.98
C ASP A 445 -42.13 0.52 -3.52
N ASN A 446 -41.74 -0.69 -3.09
CA ASN A 446 -41.28 -0.95 -1.72
C ASN A 446 -39.94 -0.28 -1.38
N TRP A 447 -39.21 0.15 -2.39
CA TRP A 447 -37.85 0.74 -2.27
C TRP A 447 -37.83 2.25 -2.49
N VAL A 448 -38.97 2.86 -2.86
CA VAL A 448 -39.08 4.31 -3.11
C VAL A 448 -39.41 5.07 -1.83
N ASN A 449 -40.26 4.48 -0.94
CA ASN A 449 -40.83 5.18 0.17
C ASN A 449 -39.83 5.41 1.33
N GLY A 450 -39.64 6.66 1.72
CA GLY A 450 -38.84 7.05 2.90
C GLY A 450 -37.36 7.23 2.64
N CYS A 451 -36.88 7.11 1.40
CA CYS A 451 -35.48 7.29 1.05
C CYS A 451 -35.16 8.73 0.61
N GLU A 452 -34.12 9.30 1.20
CA GLU A 452 -33.46 10.50 0.71
C GLU A 452 -32.20 10.11 -0.05
N TYR A 453 -32.31 10.06 -1.39
CA TYR A 453 -31.18 9.69 -2.25
C TYR A 453 -30.21 10.86 -2.46
N ILE A 454 -28.92 10.54 -2.57
CA ILE A 454 -27.86 11.52 -2.87
C ILE A 454 -28.10 12.19 -4.22
N HIS A 455 -28.68 11.43 -5.18
CA HIS A 455 -29.06 11.93 -6.50
C HIS A 455 -30.58 11.98 -6.60
N PRO A 456 -31.23 13.14 -6.35
CA PRO A 456 -32.68 13.26 -6.40
C PRO A 456 -33.24 13.00 -7.82
N GLU A 457 -32.38 12.97 -8.82
CA GLU A 457 -32.75 12.63 -10.21
C GLU A 457 -33.30 11.21 -10.35
N TRP A 458 -33.05 10.30 -9.38
CA TRP A 458 -33.64 8.96 -9.39
C TRP A 458 -35.17 8.98 -9.33
N LEU A 459 -35.74 9.95 -8.63
CA LEU A 459 -37.18 10.08 -8.41
C LEU A 459 -37.84 11.06 -9.38
N ASN A 460 -37.09 11.99 -9.96
CA ASN A 460 -37.61 13.06 -10.83
C ASN A 460 -37.39 12.69 -12.31
N ARG A 461 -38.30 11.87 -12.87
CA ARG A 461 -38.29 11.43 -14.27
C ARG A 461 -39.54 11.81 -14.99
#